data_5940e9397ce7c1ed757e7342931ccf1c
#
_entry.id   5940e9397ce7c1ed757e7342931ccf1c
#
_cell.length_a   1.000
_cell.length_b   1.000
_cell.length_c   1.000
_cell.angle_alpha   90.00
_cell.angle_beta   90.00
_cell.angle_gamma   90.00
#
_symmetry.space_group_name_H-M   'P 1'
#
loop_
_entity.id
_entity.type
_entity.pdbx_description
1 polymer ?
#
loop_
_entity_poly.entity_id
_entity_poly.type
_entity_poly.pdbx_seq_one_letter_code
_entity_poly.pdbx_strand_id
1 'polypeptide(L)'
;MTLQEIKKILKATIICGESHLDDKIEFAGGSDLMSDVLAFAKPGILLLTGLSNSQSVRTADIIEAKAIVYVRGKKPDPEGIELAKKKDIPILLTDYMMYIACGLLYSHNLPGVYPEDSK
;
A
#
# COMPACT_ATOMS: atom_id res chain seq x y z
N MET A 1 9.22 6.78 8.49
CA MET A 1 9.08 5.31 8.73
C MET A 1 9.49 4.58 7.47
N THR A 2 10.28 3.51 7.62
CA THR A 2 10.69 2.72 6.45
C THR A 2 9.67 1.64 6.12
N LEU A 3 9.72 1.13 4.90
CA LEU A 3 8.86 0.02 4.50
C LEU A 3 9.15 -1.23 5.35
N GLN A 4 10.40 -1.43 5.78
CA GLN A 4 10.77 -2.51 6.68
C GLN A 4 10.05 -2.40 8.03
N GLU A 5 9.98 -1.19 8.58
CA GLU A 5 9.25 -0.95 9.83
C GLU A 5 7.77 -1.23 9.67
N ILE A 6 7.18 -0.82 8.55
CA ILE A 6 5.78 -1.11 8.22
C ILE A 6 5.55 -2.62 8.16
N LYS A 7 6.45 -3.33 7.50
CA LYS A 7 6.40 -4.80 7.42
C LYS A 7 6.37 -5.43 8.80
N LYS A 8 7.19 -4.93 9.72
CA LYS A 8 7.24 -5.42 11.11
C LYS A 8 5.95 -5.13 11.87
N ILE A 9 5.47 -3.88 11.79
CA ILE A 9 4.26 -3.45 12.51
C ILE A 9 3.06 -4.28 12.07
N LEU A 10 2.93 -4.54 10.78
CA LEU A 10 1.81 -5.27 10.21
C LEU A 10 2.00 -6.79 10.21
N LYS A 11 3.14 -7.28 10.67
CA LYS A 11 3.51 -8.70 10.59
C LYS A 11 3.32 -9.21 9.18
N ALA A 12 3.75 -8.40 8.21
CA ALA A 12 3.51 -8.65 6.81
C ALA A 12 4.61 -9.48 6.17
N THR A 13 4.25 -10.12 5.07
CA THR A 13 5.19 -10.85 4.19
C THR A 13 5.49 -9.99 2.98
N ILE A 14 6.75 -9.91 2.57
CA ILE A 14 7.10 -9.24 1.32
C ILE A 14 6.85 -10.19 0.15
N ILE A 15 6.05 -9.74 -0.81
CA ILE A 15 5.72 -10.52 -2.02
C ILE A 15 6.72 -10.20 -3.13
N CYS A 16 7.05 -8.93 -3.30
CA CYS A 16 8.07 -8.48 -4.26
C CYS A 16 8.57 -7.11 -3.85
N GLY A 17 9.72 -6.71 -4.39
CA GLY A 17 10.28 -5.38 -4.13
C GLY A 17 11.17 -5.32 -2.90
N GLU A 18 11.85 -6.40 -2.56
CA GLU A 18 12.71 -6.48 -1.36
C GLU A 18 13.78 -5.39 -1.31
N SER A 19 14.24 -4.92 -2.46
CA SER A 19 15.24 -3.84 -2.52
C SER A 19 14.72 -2.50 -2.01
N HIS A 20 13.41 -2.36 -1.84
CA HIS A 20 12.77 -1.13 -1.39
C HIS A 20 12.46 -1.10 0.10
N LEU A 21 12.87 -2.12 0.87
CA LEU A 21 12.54 -2.19 2.30
C LEU A 21 13.12 -1.02 3.11
N ASP A 22 14.20 -0.41 2.65
CA ASP A 22 14.79 0.76 3.32
C ASP A 22 14.19 2.09 2.85
N ASP A 23 13.28 2.08 1.87
CA ASP A 23 12.64 3.30 1.39
C ASP A 23 11.78 3.92 2.49
N LYS A 24 11.79 5.24 2.57
CA LYS A 24 10.97 5.98 3.53
C LYS A 24 9.56 6.14 3.01
N ILE A 25 8.59 5.88 3.89
CA ILE A 25 7.18 6.10 3.65
C ILE A 25 6.73 7.26 4.52
N GLU A 26 6.16 8.28 3.90
CA GLU A 26 5.80 9.52 4.59
C GLU A 26 4.32 9.57 4.97
N PHE A 27 3.46 8.86 4.26
CA PHE A 27 2.02 8.85 4.51
C PHE A 27 1.35 7.65 3.85
N ALA A 28 0.13 7.36 4.29
CA ALA A 28 -0.61 6.20 3.81
C ALA A 28 -2.09 6.53 3.59
N GLY A 29 -2.76 5.69 2.82
CA GLY A 29 -4.19 5.73 2.65
C GLY A 29 -4.71 4.33 2.37
N GLY A 30 -5.95 4.06 2.76
CA GLY A 30 -6.56 2.75 2.60
C GLY A 30 -7.94 2.83 1.97
N SER A 31 -8.17 2.03 0.94
CA SER A 31 -9.48 1.89 0.32
C SER A 31 -9.50 0.68 -0.60
N ASP A 32 -10.67 0.06 -0.73
CA ASP A 32 -10.93 -0.98 -1.72
C ASP A 32 -11.54 -0.43 -3.00
N LEU A 33 -11.93 0.85 -3.00
CA LEU A 33 -12.56 1.49 -4.15
C LEU A 33 -11.52 2.32 -4.90
N MET A 34 -11.14 1.85 -6.07
CA MET A 34 -10.04 2.47 -6.82
C MET A 34 -10.38 3.88 -7.32
N SER A 35 -11.66 4.18 -7.58
CA SER A 35 -12.06 5.54 -7.92
C SER A 35 -11.79 6.53 -6.78
N ASP A 36 -11.97 6.09 -5.53
CA ASP A 36 -11.61 6.91 -4.37
C ASP A 36 -10.11 7.11 -4.29
N VAL A 37 -9.35 6.04 -4.52
CA VAL A 37 -7.88 6.10 -4.49
C VAL A 37 -7.39 7.14 -5.50
N LEU A 38 -7.91 7.09 -6.73
CA LEU A 38 -7.53 8.06 -7.77
C LEU A 38 -7.88 9.50 -7.37
N ALA A 39 -8.95 9.68 -6.58
CA ALA A 39 -9.41 11.00 -6.18
C ALA A 39 -8.57 11.61 -5.05
N PHE A 40 -8.11 10.81 -4.09
CA PHE A 40 -7.45 11.38 -2.90
C PHE A 40 -5.94 11.16 -2.85
N ALA A 41 -5.41 10.22 -3.63
CA ALA A 41 -4.02 9.80 -3.46
C ALA A 41 -3.04 10.86 -3.96
N LYS A 42 -1.87 10.88 -3.33
CA LYS A 42 -0.74 11.72 -3.73
C LYS A 42 0.46 10.84 -4.04
N PRO A 43 1.37 11.29 -4.93
CA PRO A 43 2.59 10.54 -5.20
C PRO A 43 3.36 10.23 -3.91
N GLY A 44 3.87 9.02 -3.82
CA GLY A 44 4.63 8.57 -2.65
C GLY A 44 3.80 7.87 -1.59
N ILE A 45 2.50 7.74 -1.79
CA ILE A 45 1.59 7.12 -0.81
C ILE A 45 1.88 5.62 -0.65
N LEU A 46 1.72 5.12 0.59
CA LEU A 46 1.56 3.69 0.85
C LEU A 46 0.08 3.38 0.70
N LEU A 47 -0.28 2.55 -0.25
CA LEU A 47 -1.67 2.18 -0.49
C LEU A 47 -2.00 0.87 0.22
N LEU A 48 -2.99 0.91 1.13
CA LEU A 48 -3.54 -0.31 1.73
C LEU A 48 -4.86 -0.63 1.04
N THR A 49 -5.02 -1.87 0.58
CA THR A 49 -6.23 -2.28 -0.11
C THR A 49 -6.49 -3.78 0.04
N GLY A 50 -7.76 -4.17 -0.01
CA GLY A 50 -8.16 -5.57 -0.09
C GLY A 50 -8.51 -5.99 -1.52
N LEU A 51 -8.42 -5.06 -2.49
CA LEU A 51 -8.69 -5.36 -3.90
C LEU A 51 -7.49 -6.04 -4.52
N SER A 52 -7.56 -7.35 -4.69
CA SER A 52 -6.40 -8.19 -5.04
C SER A 52 -6.19 -8.43 -6.53
N ASN A 53 -7.00 -7.84 -7.40
CA ASN A 53 -6.82 -7.99 -8.84
C ASN A 53 -5.75 -7.02 -9.38
N SER A 54 -5.36 -7.21 -10.65
CA SER A 54 -4.31 -6.39 -11.26
C SER A 54 -4.67 -4.91 -11.38
N GLN A 55 -5.97 -4.58 -11.31
CA GLN A 55 -6.39 -3.17 -11.36
C GLN A 55 -5.83 -2.36 -10.20
N SER A 56 -5.69 -2.95 -9.01
CA SER A 56 -5.10 -2.25 -7.87
C SER A 56 -3.64 -1.86 -8.15
N VAL A 57 -2.91 -2.73 -8.84
CA VAL A 57 -1.52 -2.42 -9.23
C VAL A 57 -1.48 -1.33 -10.30
N ARG A 58 -2.37 -1.39 -11.28
CA ARG A 58 -2.46 -0.35 -12.32
C ARG A 58 -2.78 1.02 -11.69
N THR A 59 -3.70 1.05 -10.74
CA THR A 59 -4.03 2.28 -10.02
C THR A 59 -2.82 2.78 -9.23
N ALA A 60 -2.15 1.89 -8.52
CA ALA A 60 -0.94 2.26 -7.76
C ALA A 60 0.14 2.88 -8.65
N ASP A 61 0.30 2.35 -9.86
CA ASP A 61 1.24 2.90 -10.84
C ASP A 61 0.84 4.31 -11.27
N ILE A 62 -0.44 4.50 -11.58
CA ILE A 62 -0.98 5.81 -12.00
C ILE A 62 -0.76 6.87 -10.92
N ILE A 63 -1.01 6.55 -9.67
CA ILE A 63 -0.88 7.50 -8.55
C ILE A 63 0.54 7.59 -8.02
N GLU A 64 1.47 6.86 -8.59
CA GLU A 64 2.88 6.82 -8.16
C GLU A 64 3.01 6.40 -6.70
N ALA A 65 2.31 5.34 -6.32
CA ALA A 65 2.40 4.79 -4.97
C ALA A 65 3.81 4.25 -4.69
N LYS A 66 4.28 4.42 -3.45
CA LYS A 66 5.57 3.90 -3.01
C LYS A 66 5.53 2.39 -2.83
N ALA A 67 4.39 1.87 -2.40
CA ALA A 67 4.20 0.44 -2.15
C ALA A 67 2.72 0.14 -1.98
N ILE A 68 2.36 -1.13 -2.05
CA ILE A 68 0.99 -1.61 -1.79
C ILE A 68 1.04 -2.60 -0.64
N VAL A 69 0.12 -2.45 0.32
CA VAL A 69 -0.14 -3.44 1.37
C VAL A 69 -1.50 -4.06 1.09
N TYR A 70 -1.52 -5.36 0.78
CA TYR A 70 -2.77 -6.10 0.68
C TYR A 70 -3.16 -6.60 2.06
N VAL A 71 -4.42 -6.36 2.44
CA VAL A 71 -4.93 -6.66 3.78
C VAL A 71 -5.78 -7.94 3.78
N ARG A 72 -6.15 -8.42 4.96
CA ARG A 72 -7.00 -9.59 5.25
C ARG A 72 -6.50 -10.89 4.59
N GLY A 73 -5.19 -11.03 4.42
CA GLY A 73 -4.60 -12.24 3.83
C GLY A 73 -4.92 -12.45 2.35
N LYS A 74 -5.42 -11.42 1.66
CA LYS A 74 -5.87 -11.54 0.29
C LYS A 74 -4.71 -11.32 -0.67
N LYS A 75 -4.04 -12.40 -1.04
CA LYS A 75 -2.88 -12.35 -1.93
C LYS A 75 -3.30 -11.83 -3.32
N PRO A 76 -2.53 -10.91 -3.92
CA PRO A 76 -2.84 -10.45 -5.27
C PRO A 76 -2.67 -11.59 -6.28
N ASP A 77 -3.39 -11.50 -7.41
CA ASP A 77 -3.30 -12.52 -8.45
C ASP A 77 -1.93 -12.47 -9.15
N PRO A 78 -1.56 -13.57 -9.86
CA PRO A 78 -0.24 -13.62 -10.53
C PRO A 78 -0.02 -12.48 -11.52
N GLU A 79 -1.06 -12.06 -12.24
CA GLU A 79 -0.98 -10.95 -13.19
C GLU A 79 -0.60 -9.65 -12.48
N GLY A 80 -1.22 -9.40 -11.32
CA GLY A 80 -0.90 -8.21 -10.52
C GLY A 80 0.53 -8.24 -10.01
N ILE A 81 1.00 -9.37 -9.53
CA ILE A 81 2.38 -9.53 -9.05
C ILE A 81 3.38 -9.24 -10.18
N GLU A 82 3.15 -9.81 -11.36
CA GLU A 82 4.03 -9.59 -12.51
C GLU A 82 4.06 -8.12 -12.93
N LEU A 83 2.89 -7.47 -12.92
CA LEU A 83 2.81 -6.05 -13.25
C LEU A 83 3.57 -5.21 -12.22
N ALA A 84 3.42 -5.53 -10.94
CA ALA A 84 4.14 -4.81 -9.87
C ALA A 84 5.65 -4.94 -10.03
N LYS A 85 6.13 -6.13 -10.36
CA LYS A 85 7.55 -6.34 -10.64
C LYS A 85 8.04 -5.49 -11.80
N LYS A 86 7.26 -5.44 -12.89
CA LYS A 86 7.58 -4.61 -14.06
C LYS A 86 7.65 -3.14 -13.71
N LYS A 87 6.74 -2.67 -12.86
CA LYS A 87 6.62 -1.26 -12.49
C LYS A 87 7.47 -0.92 -11.27
N ASP A 88 8.18 -1.92 -10.72
CA ASP A 88 9.04 -1.75 -9.56
C ASP A 88 8.27 -1.23 -8.33
N ILE A 89 7.07 -1.79 -8.11
CA ILE A 89 6.22 -1.45 -6.97
C ILE A 89 6.30 -2.56 -5.94
N PRO A 90 6.81 -2.30 -4.73
CA PRO A 90 6.84 -3.32 -3.67
C PRO A 90 5.44 -3.71 -3.21
N ILE A 91 5.26 -4.98 -2.90
CA ILE A 91 4.00 -5.51 -2.38
C ILE A 91 4.25 -6.20 -1.04
N LEU A 92 3.50 -5.81 -0.03
CA LEU A 92 3.41 -6.49 1.26
C LEU A 92 2.04 -7.13 1.41
N LEU A 93 1.99 -8.23 2.17
CA LEU A 93 0.74 -8.93 2.47
C LEU A 93 0.61 -9.09 3.98
N THR A 94 -0.50 -8.63 4.55
CA THR A 94 -0.80 -8.80 5.97
C THR A 94 -2.12 -9.53 6.15
N ASP A 95 -2.22 -10.32 7.22
CA ASP A 95 -3.48 -10.99 7.59
C ASP A 95 -4.46 -10.05 8.30
N TYR A 96 -3.98 -8.92 8.79
CA TYR A 96 -4.85 -7.95 9.45
C TYR A 96 -5.91 -7.42 8.50
N MET A 97 -7.11 -7.19 9.03
CA MET A 97 -8.17 -6.49 8.31
C MET A 97 -7.81 -5.02 8.13
N MET A 98 -8.46 -4.36 7.20
CA MET A 98 -8.18 -2.95 6.84
C MET A 98 -8.14 -2.04 8.07
N TYR A 99 -9.17 -2.13 8.92
CA TYR A 99 -9.27 -1.24 10.07
C TYR A 99 -8.08 -1.37 11.00
N ILE A 100 -7.70 -2.61 11.34
CA ILE A 100 -6.58 -2.87 12.24
C ILE A 100 -5.26 -2.45 11.59
N ALA A 101 -5.05 -2.81 10.32
CA ALA A 101 -3.83 -2.45 9.61
C ALA A 101 -3.64 -0.92 9.59
N CYS A 102 -4.66 -0.19 9.20
CA CYS A 102 -4.62 1.28 9.18
C CYS A 102 -4.42 1.84 10.60
N GLY A 103 -5.14 1.29 11.57
CA GLY A 103 -5.03 1.73 12.96
C GLY A 103 -3.63 1.54 13.54
N LEU A 104 -3.00 0.41 13.26
CA LEU A 104 -1.63 0.14 13.73
C LEU A 104 -0.64 1.16 13.15
N LEU A 105 -0.73 1.43 11.86
CA LEU A 105 0.17 2.40 11.23
C LEU A 105 -0.08 3.80 11.77
N TYR A 106 -1.33 4.20 11.90
CA TYR A 106 -1.67 5.52 12.42
C TYR A 106 -1.20 5.70 13.86
N SER A 107 -1.35 4.66 14.70
CA SER A 107 -0.90 4.71 16.09
C SER A 107 0.63 4.75 16.22
N HIS A 108 1.34 4.34 15.18
CA HIS A 108 2.81 4.47 15.09
C HIS A 108 3.23 5.75 14.39
N ASN A 109 2.30 6.72 14.27
CA ASN A 109 2.56 8.06 13.74
C ASN A 109 2.79 8.16 12.24
N LEU A 110 2.32 7.18 11.46
CA LEU A 110 2.31 7.33 10.01
C LEU A 110 1.05 8.10 9.61
N PRO A 111 1.19 9.34 9.10
CA PRO A 111 0.01 10.14 8.79
C PRO A 111 -0.73 9.66 7.55
N GLY A 112 -1.97 10.10 7.42
CA GLY A 112 -2.76 9.87 6.22
C GLY A 112 -2.80 11.09 5.33
N VAL A 113 -3.65 11.03 4.29
CA VAL A 113 -3.92 12.17 3.42
C VAL A 113 -5.16 12.88 3.98
N TYR A 114 -5.04 14.17 4.24
CA TYR A 114 -6.14 14.98 4.79
C TYR A 114 -6.88 15.70 3.67
N PRO A 115 -8.19 16.00 3.85
CA PRO A 115 -8.98 16.64 2.78
C PRO A 115 -8.39 17.93 2.23
N GLU A 116 -7.76 18.73 3.08
CA GLU A 116 -7.11 19.98 2.66
C GLU A 116 -5.88 19.74 1.78
N ASP A 117 -5.26 18.57 1.86
CA ASP A 117 -4.08 18.20 1.06
C ASP A 117 -4.46 17.72 -0.33
N SER A 118 -5.72 17.30 -0.53
CA SER A 118 -6.18 16.73 -1.80
C SER A 118 -6.72 17.76 -2.77
N LYS A 119 -6.69 19.03 -2.42
CA LYS A 119 -7.21 20.13 -3.25
C LYS A 119 -6.15 20.74 -4.15
#